data_7928335a99fad86f3effbfceb9b76216
#
_entry.id   7928335a99fad86f3effbfceb9b76216
#
_cell.length_a   1.000
_cell.length_b   1.000
_cell.length_c   1.000
_cell.angle_alpha   90.00
_cell.angle_beta   90.00
_cell.angle_gamma   90.00
#
_symmetry.space_group_name_H-M   'P 1'
#
loop_
_entity.id
_entity.type
_entity.pdbx_description
1 polymer ?
#
loop_
_entity_poly.entity_id
_entity_poly.type
_entity_poly.pdbx_seq_one_letter_code
_entity_poly.pdbx_strand_id
1 'polypeptide(L)'
;MINTFDTIVVGAGMAGGWAAKEFTEQGFKTLLLERGPNVKHLEDYPTTNMLPWEFKHRGQLTSKEIKENPIASSCYAFREDAKHFFVKDKEHPYIQKKPFDWIRGYQVGGKSIMWARQVQRWSPFDFEGPARDGFAVDWPIRYNDLADWYTYVEKFVGVSGNKDGLDSLPDGDFLKPWDSNVVEEYFSQQVKKYYKDRHVIYGRCAHLTESRPIFVKQGRGLCVSRQICQRGCPLGGYFNVNSTLIPWALKTGNLTLKPNSVVHSILYDEDQKKAIGVIVIDSNLKTSQDYFAKVVFVSASTLNTNLILLNSKSDRFPDGLGNDNGLLGKFIAFHNYRATINAQFEGFPNYTTEGAKPTSHYVPRFRNIYRQETDFLRGYAAGFGAQPQRKTIRKGFGAELTNQLLNSKETGFWNVNSHMMGETIPKSTNLVSLDPEKKDEWGIPLLNIDVDYDDNDEKMIQDFYEQFTEMYEKAGFVNISINDNGRKPGNDIHEMGGVRMGKDPQTSLLNKWNQMHGCKNVFVTDGACMTSTSTQNPSLTFMALSARAANYAIQQMKKGLI
;
A
#
# COMPACT_ATOMS: atom_id res chain seq x y z
N MET A 1 -7.47 4.32 35.27
CA MET A 1 -6.55 4.07 34.12
C MET A 1 -6.00 5.42 33.67
N ILE A 2 -4.76 5.47 33.23
CA ILE A 2 -4.16 6.72 32.72
C ILE A 2 -4.79 6.99 31.34
N ASN A 3 -5.52 8.10 31.19
CA ASN A 3 -6.18 8.47 29.94
C ASN A 3 -5.47 9.64 29.22
N THR A 4 -4.33 10.09 29.76
CA THR A 4 -3.59 11.26 29.23
C THR A 4 -2.20 10.85 28.76
N PHE A 5 -1.87 11.24 27.54
CA PHE A 5 -0.62 10.95 26.84
C PHE A 5 -0.02 12.24 26.27
N ASP A 6 1.21 12.16 25.81
CA ASP A 6 1.79 13.28 25.04
C ASP A 6 1.27 13.25 23.60
N THR A 7 1.13 12.04 23.02
CA THR A 7 0.67 11.83 21.65
C THR A 7 -0.29 10.64 21.58
N ILE A 8 -1.34 10.80 20.77
CA ILE A 8 -2.21 9.70 20.32
C ILE A 8 -1.95 9.46 18.84
N VAL A 9 -1.73 8.20 18.49
CA VAL A 9 -1.62 7.73 17.10
C VAL A 9 -2.79 6.80 16.80
N VAL A 10 -3.58 7.12 15.79
CA VAL A 10 -4.76 6.35 15.37
C VAL A 10 -4.40 5.50 14.17
N GLY A 11 -4.46 4.18 14.34
CA GLY A 11 -4.12 3.17 13.35
C GLY A 11 -2.69 2.62 13.50
N ALA A 12 -2.58 1.31 13.73
CA ALA A 12 -1.30 0.61 13.92
C ALA A 12 -0.75 0.01 12.61
N GLY A 13 -1.01 0.65 11.46
CA GLY A 13 -0.45 0.32 10.16
C GLY A 13 0.95 0.91 9.95
N MET A 14 1.41 0.96 8.68
CA MET A 14 2.76 1.44 8.34
C MET A 14 3.00 2.88 8.78
N ALA A 15 2.10 3.81 8.45
CA ALA A 15 2.25 5.21 8.80
C ALA A 15 2.18 5.43 10.32
N GLY A 16 1.16 4.88 10.98
CA GLY A 16 1.03 5.02 12.44
C GLY A 16 2.14 4.33 13.22
N GLY A 17 2.62 3.17 12.76
CA GLY A 17 3.78 2.50 13.33
C GLY A 17 5.06 3.36 13.28
N TRP A 18 5.29 4.09 12.18
CA TRP A 18 6.40 5.04 12.06
C TRP A 18 6.23 6.21 13.03
N ALA A 19 5.06 6.83 13.07
CA ALA A 19 4.81 7.90 14.03
C ALA A 19 5.04 7.45 15.47
N ALA A 20 4.49 6.30 15.86
CA ALA A 20 4.67 5.74 17.20
C ALA A 20 6.15 5.48 17.52
N LYS A 21 6.93 4.92 16.56
CA LYS A 21 8.37 4.72 16.72
C LYS A 21 9.09 6.04 16.99
N GLU A 22 8.87 7.06 16.18
CA GLU A 22 9.57 8.34 16.31
C GLU A 22 9.27 9.01 17.67
N PHE A 23 8.00 9.07 18.09
CA PHE A 23 7.63 9.67 19.38
C PHE A 23 8.20 8.90 20.55
N THR A 24 8.09 7.58 20.56
CA THR A 24 8.55 6.76 21.68
C THR A 24 10.06 6.74 21.87
N GLU A 25 10.83 6.77 20.78
CA GLU A 25 12.30 6.91 20.83
C GLU A 25 12.75 8.26 21.40
N GLN A 26 11.92 9.30 21.29
CA GLN A 26 12.19 10.62 21.85
C GLN A 26 11.63 10.79 23.28
N GLY A 27 11.13 9.71 23.90
CA GLY A 27 10.67 9.68 25.29
C GLY A 27 9.23 10.16 25.51
N PHE A 28 8.45 10.43 24.44
CA PHE A 28 7.05 10.84 24.56
C PHE A 28 6.14 9.64 24.86
N LYS A 29 5.29 9.79 25.87
CA LYS A 29 4.25 8.80 26.20
C LYS A 29 3.21 8.77 25.07
N THR A 30 3.22 7.69 24.31
CA THR A 30 2.44 7.53 23.10
C THR A 30 1.38 6.45 23.26
N LEU A 31 0.12 6.79 22.98
CA LEU A 31 -0.97 5.84 22.84
C LEU A 31 -1.16 5.49 21.36
N LEU A 32 -1.02 4.21 21.02
CA LEU A 32 -1.30 3.70 19.68
C LEU A 32 -2.60 2.89 19.70
N LEU A 33 -3.60 3.38 18.99
CA LEU A 33 -4.94 2.81 18.90
C LEU A 33 -5.10 2.01 17.61
N GLU A 34 -5.63 0.79 17.73
CA GLU A 34 -5.98 -0.05 16.58
C GLU A 34 -7.39 -0.63 16.76
N ARG A 35 -8.23 -0.50 15.71
CA ARG A 35 -9.61 -0.98 15.79
C ARG A 35 -9.75 -2.49 15.84
N GLY A 36 -8.81 -3.22 15.25
CA GLY A 36 -8.79 -4.68 15.21
C GLY A 36 -7.99 -5.32 16.33
N PRO A 37 -7.93 -6.66 16.37
CA PRO A 37 -7.20 -7.41 17.38
C PRO A 37 -5.68 -7.21 17.29
N ASN A 38 -4.99 -7.57 18.36
CA ASN A 38 -3.55 -7.70 18.33
C ASN A 38 -3.16 -8.96 17.54
N VAL A 39 -2.26 -8.78 16.57
CA VAL A 39 -1.62 -9.90 15.84
C VAL A 39 -0.13 -9.84 16.15
N LYS A 40 0.32 -10.74 17.01
CA LYS A 40 1.72 -10.82 17.42
C LYS A 40 2.55 -11.61 16.40
N HIS A 41 3.75 -11.10 16.13
CA HIS A 41 4.69 -11.80 15.28
C HIS A 41 5.03 -13.18 15.82
N LEU A 42 5.01 -14.20 14.98
CA LEU A 42 5.18 -15.63 15.25
C LEU A 42 4.01 -16.31 15.99
N GLU A 43 3.41 -15.68 16.99
CA GLU A 43 2.36 -16.29 17.81
C GLU A 43 1.04 -16.44 17.04
N ASP A 44 0.65 -15.39 16.29
CA ASP A 44 -0.66 -15.28 15.64
C ASP A 44 -0.59 -15.47 14.11
N TYR A 45 0.30 -16.34 13.65
CA TYR A 45 0.41 -16.75 12.23
C TYR A 45 -0.03 -18.20 12.03
N PRO A 46 -1.34 -18.50 12.06
CA PRO A 46 -1.84 -19.87 12.20
C PRO A 46 -1.50 -20.79 11.02
N THR A 47 -1.26 -20.22 9.84
CA THR A 47 -1.04 -20.98 8.60
C THR A 47 0.42 -21.01 8.15
N THR A 48 1.31 -20.27 8.81
CA THR A 48 2.67 -20.04 8.29
C THR A 48 3.53 -21.29 8.18
N ASN A 49 3.26 -22.28 9.04
CA ASN A 49 3.99 -23.56 9.07
C ASN A 49 3.18 -24.72 8.48
N MET A 50 1.94 -24.50 8.03
CA MET A 50 1.11 -25.52 7.42
C MET A 50 1.66 -25.95 6.05
N LEU A 51 1.66 -27.24 5.83
CA LEU A 51 2.04 -27.85 4.54
C LEU A 51 0.84 -27.81 3.57
N PRO A 52 1.06 -27.82 2.25
CA PRO A 52 -0.02 -27.68 1.27
C PRO A 52 -1.19 -28.66 1.43
N TRP A 53 -0.90 -29.89 1.89
CA TRP A 53 -1.92 -30.94 2.08
C TRP A 53 -2.68 -30.84 3.40
N GLU A 54 -2.26 -30.00 4.33
CA GLU A 54 -2.96 -29.74 5.60
C GLU A 54 -4.11 -28.75 5.44
N PHE A 55 -4.15 -28.00 4.32
CA PHE A 55 -5.22 -27.06 4.05
C PHE A 55 -6.51 -27.77 3.65
N LYS A 56 -7.61 -27.33 4.21
CA LYS A 56 -8.95 -27.74 3.79
C LYS A 56 -9.14 -27.45 2.29
N HIS A 57 -9.93 -28.25 1.62
CA HIS A 57 -10.24 -28.10 0.19
C HIS A 57 -9.00 -27.92 -0.70
N ARG A 58 -7.85 -28.51 -0.33
CA ARG A 58 -6.55 -28.37 -1.03
C ARG A 58 -6.12 -26.90 -1.19
N GLY A 59 -6.42 -26.06 -0.21
CA GLY A 59 -6.11 -24.64 -0.23
C GLY A 59 -7.01 -23.77 -1.12
N GLN A 60 -8.11 -24.33 -1.63
CA GLN A 60 -9.08 -23.57 -2.41
C GLN A 60 -10.16 -22.96 -1.51
N LEU A 61 -10.60 -21.76 -1.84
CA LEU A 61 -11.77 -21.14 -1.23
C LEU A 61 -13.04 -21.87 -1.67
N THR A 62 -13.98 -22.02 -0.78
CA THR A 62 -15.31 -22.55 -1.12
C THR A 62 -16.18 -21.50 -1.81
N SER A 63 -17.14 -21.94 -2.63
CA SER A 63 -18.12 -21.02 -3.24
C SER A 63 -18.92 -20.25 -2.19
N LYS A 64 -19.11 -20.81 -0.99
CA LYS A 64 -19.76 -20.13 0.13
C LYS A 64 -18.90 -18.95 0.63
N GLU A 65 -17.63 -19.18 0.87
CA GLU A 65 -16.69 -18.13 1.33
C GLU A 65 -16.56 -16.98 0.34
N ILE A 66 -16.49 -17.28 -0.96
CA ILE A 66 -16.47 -16.27 -2.03
C ILE A 66 -17.76 -15.43 -2.01
N LYS A 67 -18.94 -16.08 -1.89
CA LYS A 67 -20.22 -15.37 -1.80
C LYS A 67 -20.38 -14.54 -0.52
N GLU A 68 -19.77 -14.96 0.57
CA GLU A 68 -19.80 -14.21 1.84
C GLU A 68 -18.82 -13.03 1.86
N ASN A 69 -17.76 -13.09 1.06
CA ASN A 69 -16.71 -12.07 0.98
C ASN A 69 -16.45 -11.67 -0.49
N PRO A 70 -17.44 -11.10 -1.20
CA PRO A 70 -17.33 -10.83 -2.63
C PRO A 70 -16.27 -9.76 -2.95
N ILE A 71 -15.98 -8.85 -2.02
CA ILE A 71 -14.99 -7.79 -2.17
C ILE A 71 -13.61 -8.34 -1.78
N ALA A 72 -13.46 -8.88 -0.59
CA ALA A 72 -12.18 -9.43 -0.14
C ALA A 72 -11.67 -10.54 -1.08
N SER A 73 -12.55 -11.39 -1.61
CA SER A 73 -12.20 -12.48 -2.52
C SER A 73 -11.79 -12.01 -3.93
N SER A 74 -12.02 -10.75 -4.30
CA SER A 74 -11.49 -10.16 -5.53
C SER A 74 -9.97 -9.90 -5.44
N CYS A 75 -9.43 -9.81 -4.22
CA CYS A 75 -8.00 -9.62 -3.99
C CYS A 75 -7.22 -10.93 -4.20
N TYR A 76 -6.13 -10.85 -4.98
CA TYR A 76 -5.24 -11.99 -5.26
C TYR A 76 -4.66 -12.66 -4.00
N ALA A 77 -4.54 -11.92 -2.91
CA ALA A 77 -3.97 -12.40 -1.65
C ALA A 77 -5.02 -12.99 -0.69
N PHE A 78 -6.32 -12.88 -1.01
CA PHE A 78 -7.38 -13.51 -0.24
C PHE A 78 -7.50 -14.99 -0.63
N ARG A 79 -6.79 -15.83 0.08
CA ARG A 79 -6.70 -17.27 -0.17
C ARG A 79 -6.95 -18.03 1.13
N GLU A 80 -7.20 -19.33 1.06
CA GLU A 80 -7.42 -20.19 2.23
C GLU A 80 -6.34 -20.00 3.32
N ASP A 81 -5.11 -19.80 2.89
CA ASP A 81 -3.94 -19.67 3.77
C ASP A 81 -3.74 -18.26 4.38
N ALA A 82 -4.47 -17.25 3.90
CA ALA A 82 -4.28 -15.85 4.32
C ALA A 82 -5.58 -15.09 4.63
N LYS A 83 -6.75 -15.66 4.34
CA LYS A 83 -8.07 -15.00 4.49
C LYS A 83 -8.36 -14.47 5.89
N HIS A 84 -7.76 -15.06 6.92
CA HIS A 84 -7.95 -14.65 8.32
C HIS A 84 -7.37 -13.27 8.66
N PHE A 85 -6.51 -12.71 7.80
CA PHE A 85 -6.01 -11.34 7.95
C PHE A 85 -6.88 -10.28 7.25
N PHE A 86 -7.88 -10.70 6.48
CA PHE A 86 -8.77 -9.80 5.77
C PHE A 86 -10.05 -9.54 6.56
N VAL A 87 -10.56 -8.33 6.41
CA VAL A 87 -11.88 -7.97 6.92
C VAL A 87 -12.95 -8.77 6.19
N LYS A 88 -13.90 -9.30 6.94
CA LYS A 88 -15.08 -9.95 6.38
C LYS A 88 -16.10 -8.90 5.94
N ASP A 89 -16.52 -8.97 4.68
CA ASP A 89 -17.34 -7.93 4.06
C ASP A 89 -18.67 -7.67 4.78
N LYS A 90 -19.31 -8.74 5.29
CA LYS A 90 -20.58 -8.64 6.00
C LYS A 90 -20.48 -7.99 7.37
N GLU A 91 -19.32 -8.14 8.05
CA GLU A 91 -19.11 -7.60 9.40
C GLU A 91 -18.79 -6.11 9.39
N HIS A 92 -18.27 -5.61 8.25
CA HIS A 92 -17.87 -4.20 8.12
C HIS A 92 -18.41 -3.59 6.82
N PRO A 93 -19.71 -3.32 6.73
CA PRO A 93 -20.34 -2.78 5.54
C PRO A 93 -19.90 -1.35 5.24
N TYR A 94 -19.99 -0.97 3.98
CA TYR A 94 -19.91 0.40 3.46
C TYR A 94 -20.85 0.53 2.27
N ILE A 95 -21.07 1.72 1.75
CA ILE A 95 -22.03 1.96 0.67
C ILE A 95 -21.30 2.32 -0.60
N GLN A 96 -21.46 1.50 -1.62
CA GLN A 96 -20.95 1.75 -2.96
C GLN A 96 -21.99 2.57 -3.74
N LYS A 97 -21.73 3.87 -3.94
CA LYS A 97 -22.52 4.68 -4.88
C LYS A 97 -22.18 4.29 -6.33
N LYS A 98 -20.93 3.95 -6.55
CA LYS A 98 -20.38 3.25 -7.72
C LYS A 98 -19.57 2.04 -7.26
N PRO A 99 -19.35 1.04 -8.13
CA PRO A 99 -18.60 -0.15 -7.77
C PRO A 99 -17.19 0.19 -7.26
N PHE A 100 -16.85 -0.25 -6.05
CA PHE A 100 -15.57 -0.01 -5.41
C PHE A 100 -15.18 -1.20 -4.54
N ASP A 101 -13.97 -1.74 -4.72
CA ASP A 101 -13.46 -2.87 -3.95
C ASP A 101 -12.55 -2.39 -2.81
N TRP A 102 -13.13 -2.13 -1.64
CA TRP A 102 -12.37 -1.68 -0.47
C TRP A 102 -11.75 -2.86 0.28
N ILE A 103 -10.49 -3.19 -0.04
CA ILE A 103 -9.74 -4.28 0.60
C ILE A 103 -9.13 -3.79 1.91
N ARG A 104 -9.47 -4.47 3.02
CA ARG A 104 -9.12 -4.03 4.38
C ARG A 104 -8.49 -5.15 5.21
N GLY A 105 -7.65 -4.74 6.17
CA GLY A 105 -7.12 -5.62 7.21
C GLY A 105 -7.15 -4.86 8.54
N TYR A 106 -8.09 -5.20 9.43
CA TYR A 106 -8.27 -4.58 10.74
C TYR A 106 -7.60 -5.41 11.82
N GLN A 107 -6.32 -5.15 12.03
CA GLN A 107 -5.49 -5.72 13.09
C GLN A 107 -4.26 -4.85 13.31
N VAL A 108 -3.60 -5.02 14.46
CA VAL A 108 -2.26 -4.44 14.66
C VAL A 108 -1.35 -4.86 13.53
N GLY A 109 -0.70 -3.88 12.89
CA GLY A 109 0.09 -4.06 11.68
C GLY A 109 -0.69 -3.78 10.38
N GLY A 110 -2.02 -3.73 10.42
CA GLY A 110 -2.88 -3.44 9.29
C GLY A 110 -2.56 -4.32 8.06
N LYS A 111 -2.58 -3.72 6.88
CA LYS A 111 -2.27 -4.41 5.60
C LYS A 111 -0.78 -4.79 5.45
N SER A 112 0.13 -4.38 6.37
CA SER A 112 1.56 -4.70 6.27
C SER A 112 1.88 -6.19 6.39
N ILE A 113 0.97 -7.01 6.91
CA ILE A 113 1.15 -8.46 6.99
C ILE A 113 0.99 -9.09 5.60
N MET A 114 0.06 -8.60 4.78
CA MET A 114 -0.37 -9.21 3.51
C MET A 114 -0.04 -8.40 2.25
N TRP A 115 0.66 -7.27 2.35
CA TRP A 115 0.98 -6.39 1.23
C TRP A 115 1.93 -7.03 0.20
N ALA A 116 2.08 -6.41 -0.97
CA ALA A 116 2.95 -6.90 -2.03
C ALA A 116 4.45 -6.60 -1.80
N ARG A 117 4.80 -5.78 -0.85
CA ARG A 117 6.16 -5.37 -0.45
C ARG A 117 6.94 -4.60 -1.51
N GLN A 118 6.30 -4.16 -2.57
CA GLN A 118 6.89 -3.29 -3.58
C GLN A 118 7.14 -1.89 -3.00
N VAL A 119 8.33 -1.36 -3.18
CA VAL A 119 8.76 -0.08 -2.58
C VAL A 119 9.66 0.69 -3.56
N GLN A 120 9.10 1.70 -4.19
CA GLN A 120 9.82 2.61 -5.06
C GLN A 120 9.72 4.03 -4.52
N ARG A 121 10.79 4.82 -4.67
CA ARG A 121 10.72 6.26 -4.41
C ARG A 121 9.87 6.93 -5.46
N TRP A 122 9.06 7.89 -5.05
CA TRP A 122 8.49 8.85 -5.99
C TRP A 122 9.59 9.77 -6.50
N SER A 123 9.48 10.18 -7.75
CA SER A 123 10.47 11.01 -8.43
C SER A 123 10.12 12.51 -8.34
N PRO A 124 11.03 13.42 -8.77
CA PRO A 124 10.69 14.82 -8.97
C PRO A 124 9.43 15.02 -9.82
N PHE A 125 9.25 14.23 -10.90
CA PHE A 125 8.06 14.28 -11.77
C PHE A 125 6.75 14.04 -11.01
N ASP A 126 6.76 13.21 -9.97
CA ASP A 126 5.57 12.88 -9.21
C ASP A 126 5.14 14.05 -8.31
N PHE A 127 6.09 14.76 -7.71
CA PHE A 127 5.81 15.93 -6.88
C PHE A 127 5.56 17.20 -7.68
N GLU A 128 6.06 17.30 -8.90
CA GLU A 128 5.88 18.47 -9.79
C GLU A 128 4.66 18.29 -10.72
N GLY A 129 4.19 17.05 -10.87
CA GLY A 129 3.16 16.69 -11.83
C GLY A 129 1.90 17.53 -11.78
N PRO A 130 1.25 17.73 -10.63
CA PRO A 130 0.05 18.54 -10.55
C PRO A 130 0.23 19.97 -11.07
N ALA A 131 1.33 20.61 -10.72
CA ALA A 131 1.64 21.98 -11.21
C ALA A 131 1.98 22.00 -12.69
N ARG A 132 2.76 21.02 -13.15
CA ARG A 132 3.21 20.94 -14.56
C ARG A 132 2.07 20.62 -15.51
N ASP A 133 1.23 19.65 -15.15
CA ASP A 133 0.21 19.10 -16.03
C ASP A 133 -1.18 19.71 -15.79
N GLY A 134 -1.30 20.66 -14.82
CA GLY A 134 -2.49 21.45 -14.60
C GLY A 134 -3.67 20.71 -13.99
N PHE A 135 -3.43 19.69 -13.16
CA PHE A 135 -4.47 18.99 -12.42
C PHE A 135 -4.27 19.07 -10.91
N ALA A 136 -5.32 18.78 -10.12
CA ALA A 136 -5.30 18.84 -8.65
C ALA A 136 -4.72 20.18 -8.11
N VAL A 137 -3.92 20.13 -7.05
CA VAL A 137 -3.17 21.28 -6.50
C VAL A 137 -1.69 20.93 -6.45
N ASP A 138 -0.83 21.94 -6.51
CA ASP A 138 0.61 21.76 -6.40
C ASP A 138 0.98 21.14 -5.04
N TRP A 139 1.86 20.17 -5.03
CA TRP A 139 2.44 19.63 -3.82
C TRP A 139 3.16 20.72 -3.03
N PRO A 140 2.97 20.82 -1.70
CA PRO A 140 3.68 21.81 -0.89
C PRO A 140 5.15 21.42 -0.62
N ILE A 141 5.56 20.27 -1.13
CA ILE A 141 6.91 19.69 -1.00
C ILE A 141 7.42 19.25 -2.37
N ARG A 142 8.73 19.01 -2.45
CA ARG A 142 9.44 18.45 -3.61
C ARG A 142 10.22 17.20 -3.21
N TYR A 143 10.76 16.47 -4.16
CA TYR A 143 11.54 15.25 -3.93
C TYR A 143 12.64 15.44 -2.87
N ASN A 144 13.38 16.56 -2.95
CA ASN A 144 14.47 16.86 -2.03
C ASN A 144 14.01 17.03 -0.57
N ASP A 145 12.76 17.41 -0.32
CA ASP A 145 12.18 17.47 1.03
C ASP A 145 12.00 16.08 1.67
N LEU A 146 12.00 15.03 0.84
CA LEU A 146 11.80 13.64 1.27
C LEU A 146 13.01 12.73 1.03
N ALA A 147 14.00 13.11 0.24
CA ALA A 147 15.12 12.25 -0.16
C ALA A 147 15.84 11.59 1.03
N ASP A 148 16.15 12.36 2.08
CA ASP A 148 16.79 11.85 3.29
C ASP A 148 15.85 10.96 4.11
N TRP A 149 14.56 11.26 4.13
CA TRP A 149 13.54 10.47 4.82
C TRP A 149 13.29 9.14 4.11
N TYR A 150 13.34 9.10 2.78
CA TYR A 150 13.36 7.84 2.02
C TYR A 150 14.55 6.99 2.44
N THR A 151 15.75 7.55 2.44
CA THR A 151 16.97 6.85 2.85
C THR A 151 16.89 6.33 4.29
N TYR A 152 16.36 7.15 5.20
CA TYR A 152 16.15 6.77 6.60
C TYR A 152 15.21 5.56 6.73
N VAL A 153 14.09 5.60 6.03
CA VAL A 153 13.11 4.51 6.03
C VAL A 153 13.67 3.25 5.38
N GLU A 154 14.32 3.36 4.22
CA GLU A 154 14.92 2.24 3.51
C GLU A 154 15.95 1.47 4.35
N LYS A 155 16.80 2.19 5.08
CA LYS A 155 17.78 1.59 5.99
C LYS A 155 17.14 0.77 7.10
N PHE A 156 16.01 1.20 7.62
CA PHE A 156 15.27 0.48 8.68
C PHE A 156 14.43 -0.68 8.13
N VAL A 157 13.80 -0.49 6.99
CA VAL A 157 12.93 -1.46 6.32
C VAL A 157 13.72 -2.62 5.73
N GLY A 158 14.84 -2.34 5.09
CA GLY A 158 15.62 -3.28 4.29
C GLY A 158 14.97 -3.49 2.91
N VAL A 159 15.41 -2.69 1.95
CA VAL A 159 14.91 -2.73 0.57
C VAL A 159 15.93 -3.38 -0.33
N SER A 160 15.57 -4.49 -0.99
CA SER A 160 16.38 -5.09 -2.04
C SER A 160 16.10 -4.42 -3.39
N GLY A 161 17.13 -4.20 -4.19
CA GLY A 161 17.00 -3.53 -5.48
C GLY A 161 18.36 -3.20 -6.08
N ASN A 162 18.35 -2.59 -7.27
CA ASN A 162 19.54 -2.14 -7.96
C ASN A 162 19.52 -0.62 -8.13
N LYS A 163 20.70 0.00 -8.24
CA LYS A 163 20.86 1.40 -8.62
C LYS A 163 20.89 1.46 -10.14
N ASP A 164 19.85 2.02 -10.71
CA ASP A 164 19.62 2.03 -12.15
C ASP A 164 19.89 3.41 -12.79
N GLY A 165 20.05 4.46 -11.96
CA GLY A 165 20.38 5.82 -12.42
C GLY A 165 19.27 6.50 -13.24
N LEU A 166 18.00 6.19 -12.95
CA LEU A 166 16.85 6.71 -13.71
C LEU A 166 16.22 7.93 -13.04
N ASP A 167 16.06 9.02 -13.76
CA ASP A 167 15.41 10.25 -13.27
C ASP A 167 13.95 10.01 -12.85
N SER A 168 13.24 9.15 -13.62
CA SER A 168 11.84 8.80 -13.33
C SER A 168 11.66 7.83 -12.16
N LEU A 169 12.77 7.24 -11.65
CA LEU A 169 12.74 6.31 -10.53
C LEU A 169 14.04 6.41 -9.71
N PRO A 170 14.17 7.40 -8.83
CA PRO A 170 15.40 7.69 -8.09
C PRO A 170 15.93 6.48 -7.32
N ASP A 171 17.24 6.37 -7.24
CA ASP A 171 17.91 5.32 -6.50
C ASP A 171 17.84 5.55 -4.99
N GLY A 172 17.91 4.43 -4.24
CA GLY A 172 17.83 4.38 -2.79
C GLY A 172 19.00 3.68 -2.11
N ASP A 173 18.84 3.42 -0.82
CA ASP A 173 19.74 2.55 -0.04
C ASP A 173 19.27 1.10 -0.18
N PHE A 174 19.89 0.36 -1.10
CA PHE A 174 19.47 -0.98 -1.42
C PHE A 174 20.38 -2.06 -0.83
N LEU A 175 19.77 -3.19 -0.49
CA LEU A 175 20.37 -4.50 -0.35
C LEU A 175 20.54 -5.11 -1.75
N LYS A 176 21.31 -6.19 -1.87
CA LYS A 176 21.43 -6.92 -3.13
C LYS A 176 20.06 -7.15 -3.80
N PRO A 177 19.93 -6.95 -5.12
CA PRO A 177 18.71 -7.32 -5.83
C PRO A 177 18.51 -8.84 -5.82
N TRP A 178 17.29 -9.27 -6.12
CA TRP A 178 16.99 -10.66 -6.43
C TRP A 178 17.49 -11.00 -7.84
N ASP A 179 18.04 -12.19 -8.02
CA ASP A 179 18.49 -12.64 -9.34
C ASP A 179 17.33 -12.71 -10.35
N SER A 180 17.58 -12.29 -11.57
CA SER A 180 16.67 -12.52 -12.70
C SER A 180 16.64 -13.99 -13.08
N ASN A 181 15.52 -14.45 -13.62
CA ASN A 181 15.56 -15.67 -14.41
C ASN A 181 15.99 -15.34 -15.86
N VAL A 182 16.30 -16.39 -16.63
CA VAL A 182 16.84 -16.21 -17.98
C VAL A 182 15.94 -15.43 -18.93
N VAL A 183 14.62 -15.52 -18.78
CA VAL A 183 13.66 -14.82 -19.64
C VAL A 183 13.48 -13.36 -19.20
N GLU A 184 13.53 -13.08 -17.92
CA GLU A 184 13.51 -11.71 -17.41
C GLU A 184 14.78 -10.94 -17.85
N GLU A 185 15.94 -11.59 -17.78
CA GLU A 185 17.20 -11.02 -18.27
C GLU A 185 17.16 -10.82 -19.80
N TYR A 186 16.69 -11.82 -20.52
CA TYR A 186 16.51 -11.73 -21.97
C TYR A 186 15.61 -10.57 -22.37
N PHE A 187 14.44 -10.43 -21.73
CA PHE A 187 13.52 -9.33 -22.03
C PHE A 187 14.14 -7.96 -21.73
N SER A 188 14.84 -7.83 -20.61
CA SER A 188 15.57 -6.60 -20.27
C SER A 188 16.58 -6.23 -21.36
N GLN A 189 17.34 -7.20 -21.88
CA GLN A 189 18.31 -7.00 -22.96
C GLN A 189 17.62 -6.63 -24.28
N GLN A 190 16.49 -7.26 -24.64
CA GLN A 190 15.75 -6.92 -25.85
C GLN A 190 15.18 -5.49 -25.78
N VAL A 191 14.58 -5.11 -24.65
CA VAL A 191 14.08 -3.74 -24.46
C VAL A 191 15.21 -2.72 -24.59
N LYS A 192 16.34 -2.94 -23.92
CA LYS A 192 17.53 -2.08 -24.04
C LYS A 192 18.07 -1.97 -25.47
N LYS A 193 17.96 -3.05 -26.26
CA LYS A 193 18.39 -3.08 -27.67
C LYS A 193 17.50 -2.22 -28.58
N TYR A 194 16.19 -2.24 -28.38
CA TYR A 194 15.23 -1.60 -29.26
C TYR A 194 14.77 -0.21 -28.81
N TYR A 195 14.93 0.12 -27.51
CA TYR A 195 14.44 1.37 -26.94
C TYR A 195 15.52 2.08 -26.12
N LYS A 196 15.56 3.40 -26.23
CA LYS A 196 16.50 4.25 -25.47
C LYS A 196 15.88 4.76 -24.15
N ASP A 197 14.56 4.87 -24.12
CA ASP A 197 13.77 5.51 -23.08
C ASP A 197 13.00 4.52 -22.19
N ARG A 198 13.09 3.22 -22.49
CA ARG A 198 12.40 2.16 -21.76
C ARG A 198 13.41 1.24 -21.06
N HIS A 199 13.07 0.88 -19.84
CA HIS A 199 13.93 0.06 -19.00
C HIS A 199 13.13 -1.08 -18.37
N VAL A 200 13.74 -2.25 -18.26
CA VAL A 200 13.24 -3.37 -17.47
C VAL A 200 14.26 -3.63 -16.40
N ILE A 201 13.91 -3.30 -15.17
CA ILE A 201 14.83 -3.31 -14.02
C ILE A 201 14.42 -4.34 -13.00
N TYR A 202 15.32 -4.63 -12.04
CA TYR A 202 14.99 -5.45 -10.89
C TYR A 202 13.89 -4.78 -10.06
N GLY A 203 12.87 -5.54 -9.65
CA GLY A 203 11.84 -5.03 -8.76
C GLY A 203 12.44 -4.66 -7.40
N ARG A 204 12.07 -3.49 -6.88
CA ARG A 204 12.48 -3.01 -5.56
C ARG A 204 11.49 -3.50 -4.52
N CYS A 205 11.94 -4.25 -3.52
CA CYS A 205 11.02 -4.81 -2.54
C CYS A 205 11.59 -4.88 -1.12
N ALA A 206 10.69 -4.80 -0.14
CA ALA A 206 11.02 -4.77 1.28
C ALA A 206 11.32 -6.17 1.84
N HIS A 207 12.32 -6.85 1.27
CA HIS A 207 12.80 -8.18 1.67
C HIS A 207 14.30 -8.18 1.94
N LEU A 208 14.72 -8.93 2.94
CA LEU A 208 16.12 -9.05 3.30
C LEU A 208 16.82 -10.09 2.44
N THR A 209 17.72 -9.64 1.58
CA THR A 209 18.65 -10.47 0.78
C THR A 209 20.03 -10.58 1.41
N GLU A 210 20.33 -9.69 2.34
CA GLU A 210 21.57 -9.68 3.15
C GLU A 210 21.28 -9.18 4.56
N SER A 211 22.14 -9.52 5.51
CA SER A 211 22.01 -9.09 6.90
C SER A 211 22.74 -7.76 7.13
N ARG A 212 22.15 -6.90 7.98
CA ARG A 212 22.80 -5.70 8.53
C ARG A 212 22.52 -5.63 10.04
N PRO A 213 23.37 -4.94 10.84
CA PRO A 213 23.18 -4.87 12.29
C PRO A 213 21.79 -4.45 12.75
N ILE A 214 21.14 -3.56 12.01
CA ILE A 214 19.78 -3.09 12.32
C ILE A 214 18.75 -4.22 12.23
N PHE A 215 18.86 -5.11 11.24
CA PHE A 215 17.93 -6.23 11.06
C PHE A 215 18.11 -7.30 12.14
N VAL A 216 19.35 -7.52 12.58
CA VAL A 216 19.65 -8.39 13.74
C VAL A 216 19.02 -7.83 15.02
N LYS A 217 19.12 -6.51 15.26
CA LYS A 217 18.45 -5.84 16.39
C LYS A 217 16.92 -5.95 16.33
N GLN A 218 16.36 -6.01 15.14
CA GLN A 218 14.92 -6.23 14.90
C GLN A 218 14.52 -7.70 15.09
N GLY A 219 15.45 -8.65 15.16
CA GLY A 219 15.18 -10.09 15.22
C GLY A 219 14.77 -10.69 13.87
N ARG A 220 15.13 -10.05 12.75
CA ARG A 220 14.75 -10.47 11.41
C ARG A 220 15.85 -11.34 10.75
N GLY A 221 15.42 -12.43 10.12
CA GLY A 221 16.24 -13.29 9.27
C GLY A 221 16.09 -12.98 7.78
N LEU A 222 16.92 -13.64 6.97
CA LEU A 222 16.90 -13.50 5.51
C LEU A 222 15.63 -14.10 4.90
N CYS A 223 15.23 -13.60 3.76
CA CYS A 223 14.21 -14.21 2.93
C CYS A 223 14.77 -15.46 2.24
N VAL A 224 14.07 -16.57 2.37
CA VAL A 224 14.46 -17.87 1.79
C VAL A 224 13.52 -18.32 0.66
N SER A 225 12.85 -17.37 0.01
CA SER A 225 12.04 -17.58 -1.23
C SER A 225 10.96 -18.67 -1.15
N ARG A 226 10.27 -18.78 0.01
CA ARG A 226 9.24 -19.81 0.22
C ARG A 226 7.85 -19.45 -0.33
N GLN A 227 7.65 -18.23 -0.79
CA GLN A 227 6.36 -17.70 -1.32
C GLN A 227 5.17 -17.78 -0.34
N ILE A 228 5.42 -17.72 0.95
CA ILE A 228 4.38 -17.77 1.99
C ILE A 228 4.18 -16.41 2.69
N CYS A 229 4.53 -15.32 2.03
CA CYS A 229 4.56 -13.99 2.65
C CYS A 229 3.21 -13.57 3.22
N GLN A 230 2.10 -13.88 2.54
CA GLN A 230 0.75 -13.50 2.97
C GLN A 230 0.26 -14.28 4.20
N ARG A 231 0.94 -15.34 4.61
CA ARG A 231 0.62 -16.11 5.83
C ARG A 231 1.25 -15.54 7.10
N GLY A 232 2.03 -14.45 6.97
CA GLY A 232 3.00 -13.99 7.96
C GLY A 232 4.33 -14.77 7.85
N CYS A 233 5.46 -14.06 7.77
CA CYS A 233 6.77 -14.70 7.64
C CYS A 233 7.41 -14.96 9.00
N PRO A 234 7.64 -16.21 9.43
CA PRO A 234 8.21 -16.50 10.75
C PRO A 234 9.67 -16.07 10.87
N LEU A 235 10.36 -15.88 9.73
CA LEU A 235 11.74 -15.38 9.73
C LEU A 235 11.83 -13.85 9.76
N GLY A 236 10.70 -13.12 9.64
CA GLY A 236 10.75 -11.67 9.45
C GLY A 236 11.49 -11.24 8.18
N GLY A 237 11.59 -12.12 7.18
CA GLY A 237 12.34 -11.90 5.95
C GLY A 237 11.82 -10.75 5.08
N TYR A 238 10.57 -10.34 5.24
CA TYR A 238 10.04 -9.11 4.68
C TYR A 238 9.64 -8.13 5.79
N PHE A 239 9.55 -6.85 5.44
CA PHE A 239 9.11 -5.83 6.38
C PHE A 239 7.60 -5.93 6.62
N ASN A 240 7.21 -6.04 7.90
CA ASN A 240 5.87 -5.76 8.39
C ASN A 240 5.97 -5.07 9.76
N VAL A 241 4.92 -4.38 10.13
CA VAL A 241 4.87 -3.56 11.35
C VAL A 241 4.97 -4.41 12.62
N ASN A 242 4.40 -5.63 12.59
CA ASN A 242 4.33 -6.53 13.72
C ASN A 242 5.69 -7.12 14.12
N SER A 243 6.58 -7.34 13.14
CA SER A 243 7.94 -7.85 13.39
C SER A 243 8.98 -6.74 13.56
N THR A 244 8.61 -5.47 13.32
CA THR A 244 9.58 -4.37 13.28
C THR A 244 9.16 -3.18 14.16
N LEU A 245 8.32 -2.28 13.66
CA LEU A 245 8.01 -0.99 14.30
C LEU A 245 7.36 -1.14 15.67
N ILE A 246 6.40 -2.06 15.84
CA ILE A 246 5.70 -2.25 17.11
C ILE A 246 6.65 -2.80 18.19
N PRO A 247 7.37 -3.94 17.97
CA PRO A 247 8.33 -4.42 18.96
C PRO A 247 9.43 -3.40 19.26
N TRP A 248 9.85 -2.61 18.26
CA TRP A 248 10.85 -1.56 18.44
C TRP A 248 10.36 -0.44 19.34
N ALA A 249 9.15 0.07 19.10
CA ALA A 249 8.54 1.10 19.92
C ALA A 249 8.23 0.62 21.34
N LEU A 250 7.77 -0.63 21.52
CA LEU A 250 7.51 -1.24 22.83
C LEU A 250 8.77 -1.34 23.69
N LYS A 251 9.93 -1.63 23.10
CA LYS A 251 11.23 -1.70 23.81
C LYS A 251 11.64 -0.37 24.47
N THR A 252 11.10 0.76 24.04
CA THR A 252 11.38 2.07 24.65
C THR A 252 10.71 2.26 26.01
N GLY A 253 9.67 1.47 26.33
CA GLY A 253 8.83 1.65 27.50
C GLY A 253 7.83 2.82 27.42
N ASN A 254 7.80 3.56 26.31
CA ASN A 254 6.96 4.75 26.13
C ASN A 254 5.70 4.50 25.29
N LEU A 255 5.51 3.27 24.76
CA LEU A 255 4.36 2.91 23.96
C LEU A 255 3.29 2.20 24.80
N THR A 256 2.07 2.72 24.76
CA THR A 256 0.84 1.99 25.14
C THR A 256 0.11 1.58 23.87
N LEU A 257 0.15 0.30 23.52
CA LEU A 257 -0.61 -0.28 22.40
C LEU A 257 -1.99 -0.72 22.89
N LYS A 258 -3.05 -0.21 22.28
CA LYS A 258 -4.43 -0.57 22.61
C LYS A 258 -5.16 -1.09 21.35
N PRO A 259 -5.21 -2.42 21.16
CA PRO A 259 -6.04 -3.05 20.13
C PRO A 259 -7.52 -3.01 20.50
N ASN A 260 -8.39 -3.45 19.60
CA ASN A 260 -9.86 -3.46 19.76
C ASN A 260 -10.42 -2.07 20.13
N SER A 261 -9.83 -1.01 19.58
CA SER A 261 -10.11 0.39 19.90
C SER A 261 -10.54 1.15 18.65
N VAL A 262 -11.84 1.24 18.44
CA VAL A 262 -12.45 1.95 17.31
C VAL A 262 -12.50 3.45 17.64
N VAL A 263 -11.70 4.24 16.96
CA VAL A 263 -11.76 5.70 17.14
C VAL A 263 -13.00 6.23 16.42
N HIS A 264 -13.90 6.79 17.21
CA HIS A 264 -15.15 7.38 16.73
C HIS A 264 -14.92 8.76 16.13
N SER A 265 -14.23 9.63 16.85
CA SER A 265 -13.98 11.02 16.48
C SER A 265 -12.83 11.63 17.27
N ILE A 266 -12.34 12.77 16.80
CA ILE A 266 -11.40 13.61 17.50
C ILE A 266 -12.18 14.63 18.34
N LEU A 267 -11.79 14.81 19.59
CA LEU A 267 -12.33 15.81 20.50
C LEU A 267 -11.68 17.16 20.22
N TYR A 268 -12.44 18.15 19.80
CA TYR A 268 -11.99 19.53 19.63
C TYR A 268 -12.49 20.41 20.76
N ASP A 269 -11.62 21.22 21.32
CA ASP A 269 -11.92 22.19 22.37
C ASP A 269 -12.04 23.58 21.74
N GLU A 270 -13.23 24.17 21.82
CA GLU A 270 -13.56 25.45 21.20
C GLU A 270 -12.80 26.62 21.85
N ASP A 271 -12.60 26.57 23.17
CA ASP A 271 -11.91 27.63 23.93
C ASP A 271 -10.41 27.62 23.65
N GLN A 272 -9.82 26.41 23.65
CA GLN A 272 -8.39 26.24 23.36
C GLN A 272 -8.07 26.24 21.86
N LYS A 273 -9.09 26.15 20.99
CA LYS A 273 -8.97 26.08 19.53
C LYS A 273 -8.03 25.00 19.03
N LYS A 274 -8.10 23.80 19.65
CA LYS A 274 -7.24 22.66 19.34
C LYS A 274 -7.93 21.32 19.64
N ALA A 275 -7.41 20.25 19.06
CA ALA A 275 -7.77 18.90 19.45
C ALA A 275 -7.21 18.60 20.86
N ILE A 276 -8.03 18.02 21.71
CA ILE A 276 -7.62 17.62 23.07
C ILE A 276 -7.50 16.11 23.24
N GLY A 277 -8.00 15.33 22.28
CA GLY A 277 -7.99 13.87 22.36
C GLY A 277 -8.89 13.20 21.35
N VAL A 278 -9.30 11.98 21.66
CA VAL A 278 -10.17 11.16 20.82
C VAL A 278 -11.22 10.41 21.66
N ILE A 279 -12.40 10.17 21.07
CA ILE A 279 -13.41 9.25 21.57
C ILE A 279 -13.12 7.88 20.99
N VAL A 280 -13.02 6.87 21.86
CA VAL A 280 -12.73 5.48 21.49
C VAL A 280 -13.87 4.58 21.94
N ILE A 281 -14.33 3.70 21.05
CA ILE A 281 -15.27 2.63 21.39
C ILE A 281 -14.49 1.32 21.45
N ASP A 282 -14.60 0.60 22.56
CA ASP A 282 -14.10 -0.76 22.67
C ASP A 282 -14.89 -1.67 21.73
N SER A 283 -14.24 -2.32 20.78
CA SER A 283 -14.93 -3.10 19.74
C SER A 283 -15.68 -4.31 20.29
N ASN A 284 -15.26 -4.85 21.45
CA ASN A 284 -15.86 -6.03 22.06
C ASN A 284 -16.96 -5.65 23.07
N LEU A 285 -16.66 -4.67 23.94
CA LEU A 285 -17.57 -4.27 25.02
C LEU A 285 -18.58 -3.20 24.58
N LYS A 286 -18.34 -2.54 23.45
CA LYS A 286 -19.14 -1.42 22.90
C LYS A 286 -19.28 -0.24 23.89
N THR A 287 -18.32 -0.12 24.82
CA THR A 287 -18.24 1.01 25.75
C THR A 287 -17.37 2.10 25.19
N SER A 288 -17.77 3.36 25.42
CA SER A 288 -17.01 4.54 25.00
C SER A 288 -16.09 5.03 26.09
N GLN A 289 -14.89 5.50 25.69
CA GLN A 289 -13.91 6.12 26.58
C GLN A 289 -13.13 7.21 25.85
N ASP A 290 -12.90 8.33 26.54
CA ASP A 290 -12.09 9.43 26.04
C ASP A 290 -10.62 9.24 26.44
N TYR A 291 -9.73 9.53 25.49
CA TYR A 291 -8.30 9.62 25.69
C TYR A 291 -7.80 11.00 25.29
N PHE A 292 -6.92 11.58 26.08
CA PHE A 292 -6.44 12.94 25.91
C PHE A 292 -4.97 12.98 25.54
N ALA A 293 -4.59 13.92 24.67
CA ALA A 293 -3.21 14.16 24.27
C ALA A 293 -2.99 15.57 23.76
N LYS A 294 -1.71 15.99 23.76
CA LYS A 294 -1.29 17.28 23.18
C LYS A 294 -1.33 17.26 21.65
N VAL A 295 -1.01 16.10 21.04
CA VAL A 295 -0.92 15.91 19.59
C VAL A 295 -1.65 14.64 19.17
N VAL A 296 -2.35 14.68 18.04
CA VAL A 296 -3.06 13.55 17.45
C VAL A 296 -2.55 13.30 16.04
N PHE A 297 -2.09 12.07 15.78
CA PHE A 297 -1.73 11.56 14.44
C PHE A 297 -2.84 10.64 13.95
N VAL A 298 -3.44 10.95 12.80
CA VAL A 298 -4.47 10.13 12.18
C VAL A 298 -3.86 9.37 11.01
N SER A 299 -3.77 8.05 11.15
CA SER A 299 -3.10 7.13 10.20
C SER A 299 -3.90 5.82 10.06
N ALA A 300 -5.23 5.96 9.99
CA ALA A 300 -6.19 4.84 10.05
C ALA A 300 -6.43 4.14 8.70
N SER A 301 -5.60 4.39 7.68
CA SER A 301 -5.81 4.10 6.25
C SER A 301 -6.78 5.09 5.61
N THR A 302 -6.53 5.44 4.35
CA THR A 302 -7.15 6.57 3.63
C THR A 302 -8.63 6.78 3.91
N LEU A 303 -9.46 5.77 3.64
CA LEU A 303 -10.91 5.91 3.76
C LEU A 303 -11.38 5.95 5.23
N ASN A 304 -10.74 5.19 6.14
CA ASN A 304 -11.04 5.30 7.57
C ASN A 304 -10.58 6.64 8.16
N THR A 305 -9.47 7.20 7.71
CA THR A 305 -9.02 8.54 8.11
C THR A 305 -10.03 9.60 7.69
N ASN A 306 -10.54 9.53 6.46
CA ASN A 306 -11.63 10.39 6.01
C ASN A 306 -12.90 10.20 6.87
N LEU A 307 -13.30 8.95 7.15
CA LEU A 307 -14.45 8.65 8.01
C LEU A 307 -14.32 9.30 9.39
N ILE A 308 -13.18 9.13 10.05
CA ILE A 308 -12.93 9.69 11.38
C ILE A 308 -13.01 11.22 11.36
N LEU A 309 -12.37 11.87 10.40
CA LEU A 309 -12.37 13.33 10.30
C LEU A 309 -13.73 13.90 9.95
N LEU A 310 -14.47 13.27 9.02
CA LEU A 310 -15.87 13.64 8.69
C LEU A 310 -16.82 13.48 9.90
N ASN A 311 -16.57 12.49 10.74
CA ASN A 311 -17.35 12.23 11.95
C ASN A 311 -16.90 13.08 13.17
N SER A 312 -15.77 13.80 13.07
CA SER A 312 -15.24 14.70 14.10
C SER A 312 -15.86 16.09 13.96
N LYS A 313 -17.12 16.19 14.35
CA LYS A 313 -17.93 17.43 14.25
C LYS A 313 -17.87 18.22 15.54
N SER A 314 -17.91 19.54 15.44
CA SER A 314 -18.04 20.49 16.52
C SER A 314 -18.74 21.76 16.02
N ASP A 315 -19.01 22.72 16.88
CA ASP A 315 -19.61 24.01 16.47
C ASP A 315 -18.69 24.75 15.47
N ARG A 316 -17.37 24.64 15.67
CA ARG A 316 -16.37 25.22 14.77
C ARG A 316 -16.26 24.44 13.44
N PHE A 317 -16.48 23.12 13.46
CA PHE A 317 -16.33 22.22 12.30
C PHE A 317 -17.59 21.35 12.11
N PRO A 318 -18.73 21.93 11.71
CA PRO A 318 -20.00 21.21 11.61
C PRO A 318 -19.99 20.09 10.55
N ASP A 319 -19.14 20.21 9.53
CA ASP A 319 -19.00 19.26 8.42
C ASP A 319 -17.74 18.38 8.51
N GLY A 320 -17.14 18.27 9.73
CA GLY A 320 -15.95 17.48 10.00
C GLY A 320 -14.71 18.34 10.26
N LEU A 321 -13.77 17.79 11.02
CA LEU A 321 -12.61 18.50 11.52
C LEU A 321 -11.73 19.05 10.38
N GLY A 322 -11.49 20.35 10.40
CA GLY A 322 -10.67 21.06 9.42
C GLY A 322 -11.33 21.28 8.06
N ASN A 323 -12.63 21.01 7.92
CA ASN A 323 -13.36 21.11 6.66
C ASN A 323 -13.90 22.52 6.34
N ASP A 324 -13.10 23.56 6.61
CA ASP A 324 -13.50 24.97 6.36
C ASP A 324 -13.74 25.29 4.88
N ASN A 325 -13.08 24.53 4.00
CA ASN A 325 -13.11 24.74 2.54
C ASN A 325 -14.03 23.73 1.81
N GLY A 326 -14.71 22.82 2.52
CA GLY A 326 -15.60 21.80 1.95
C GLY A 326 -14.89 20.74 1.09
N LEU A 327 -13.59 20.51 1.31
CA LEU A 327 -12.78 19.59 0.51
C LEU A 327 -12.51 18.24 1.21
N LEU A 328 -12.83 18.11 2.50
CA LEU A 328 -12.68 16.84 3.22
C LEU A 328 -13.50 15.74 2.55
N GLY A 329 -12.86 14.62 2.28
CA GLY A 329 -13.47 13.48 1.59
C GLY A 329 -13.44 13.55 0.07
N LYS A 330 -13.02 14.66 -0.55
CA LYS A 330 -12.97 14.82 -2.01
C LYS A 330 -11.59 14.51 -2.59
N PHE A 331 -11.51 14.31 -3.90
CA PHE A 331 -10.28 14.00 -4.64
C PHE A 331 -9.66 12.65 -4.23
N ILE A 332 -10.51 11.68 -3.97
CA ILE A 332 -10.07 10.29 -3.80
C ILE A 332 -9.48 9.81 -5.13
N ALA A 333 -8.30 9.24 -5.06
CA ALA A 333 -7.57 8.71 -6.20
C ALA A 333 -6.92 7.36 -5.84
N PHE A 334 -6.48 6.62 -6.84
CA PHE A 334 -5.99 5.26 -6.73
C PHE A 334 -5.15 4.93 -7.96
N HIS A 335 -4.72 3.68 -8.15
CA HIS A 335 -4.07 3.26 -9.39
C HIS A 335 -5.01 2.51 -10.32
N ASN A 336 -4.89 2.78 -11.63
CA ASN A 336 -5.55 1.97 -12.64
C ASN A 336 -4.76 0.65 -12.83
N TYR A 337 -5.34 -0.45 -12.35
CA TYR A 337 -4.73 -1.78 -12.36
C TYR A 337 -5.51 -2.78 -13.23
N ARG A 338 -6.24 -2.26 -14.25
CA ARG A 338 -7.13 -3.07 -15.09
C ARG A 338 -6.42 -3.81 -16.20
N ALA A 339 -5.40 -3.20 -16.81
CA ALA A 339 -4.78 -3.74 -18.00
C ALA A 339 -3.70 -4.79 -17.68
N THR A 340 -3.79 -5.92 -18.36
CA THR A 340 -2.77 -6.97 -18.34
C THR A 340 -2.48 -7.46 -19.75
N ILE A 341 -1.25 -7.92 -19.97
CA ILE A 341 -0.83 -8.57 -21.20
C ILE A 341 -0.09 -9.85 -20.86
N ASN A 342 -0.41 -10.92 -21.56
CA ASN A 342 0.21 -12.23 -21.40
C ASN A 342 0.79 -12.69 -22.73
N ALA A 343 1.84 -13.47 -22.68
CA ALA A 343 2.39 -14.12 -23.87
C ALA A 343 3.16 -15.40 -23.49
N GLN A 344 3.71 -16.05 -24.49
CA GLN A 344 4.55 -17.22 -24.34
C GLN A 344 5.91 -17.00 -24.98
N PHE A 345 6.93 -17.62 -24.43
CA PHE A 345 8.27 -17.61 -24.98
C PHE A 345 8.83 -19.03 -25.04
N GLU A 346 9.23 -19.48 -26.23
CA GLU A 346 9.68 -20.85 -26.50
C GLU A 346 11.19 -21.03 -26.26
N GLY A 347 11.93 -19.96 -26.04
CA GLY A 347 13.35 -20.01 -25.75
C GLY A 347 13.64 -20.58 -24.35
N PHE A 348 14.86 -21.04 -24.17
CA PHE A 348 15.36 -21.61 -22.90
C PHE A 348 14.54 -22.80 -22.35
N PRO A 349 14.22 -23.83 -23.14
CA PRO A 349 13.28 -24.90 -22.74
C PRO A 349 13.79 -25.75 -21.57
N ASN A 350 15.09 -25.76 -21.29
CA ASN A 350 15.70 -26.56 -20.23
C ASN A 350 16.01 -25.79 -18.95
N TYR A 351 15.65 -24.50 -18.90
CA TYR A 351 15.87 -23.68 -17.72
C TYR A 351 14.64 -23.71 -16.79
N THR A 352 14.92 -23.68 -15.51
CA THR A 352 13.91 -23.62 -14.45
C THR A 352 14.22 -22.47 -13.50
N THR A 353 13.28 -22.15 -12.63
CA THR A 353 13.50 -21.22 -11.50
C THR A 353 13.66 -22.02 -10.22
N GLU A 354 14.59 -21.60 -9.36
CA GLU A 354 14.72 -22.11 -8.01
C GLU A 354 13.93 -21.24 -7.03
N GLY A 355 13.06 -21.88 -6.25
CA GLY A 355 12.19 -21.17 -5.31
C GLY A 355 11.21 -20.22 -6.00
N ALA A 356 10.59 -19.37 -5.21
CA ALA A 356 9.72 -18.31 -5.70
C ALA A 356 10.19 -16.96 -5.15
N LYS A 357 10.89 -16.20 -5.97
CA LYS A 357 11.34 -14.87 -5.55
C LYS A 357 10.14 -13.96 -5.23
N PRO A 358 10.32 -13.03 -4.28
CA PRO A 358 9.19 -12.26 -3.75
C PRO A 358 8.73 -11.12 -4.65
N THR A 359 9.45 -10.82 -5.72
CA THR A 359 9.13 -9.73 -6.65
C THR A 359 9.46 -10.13 -8.08
N SER A 360 8.82 -9.47 -9.03
CA SER A 360 9.12 -9.54 -10.46
C SER A 360 9.95 -8.33 -10.91
N HIS A 361 10.30 -8.28 -12.18
CA HIS A 361 10.89 -7.09 -12.78
C HIS A 361 9.87 -5.95 -12.86
N TYR A 362 10.39 -4.74 -13.04
CA TYR A 362 9.60 -3.52 -13.08
C TYR A 362 9.98 -2.71 -14.32
N VAL A 363 8.97 -2.22 -15.01
CA VAL A 363 9.11 -1.28 -16.12
C VAL A 363 8.69 0.10 -15.61
N PRO A 364 9.64 0.99 -15.29
CA PRO A 364 9.33 2.35 -14.87
C PRO A 364 8.55 3.11 -15.92
N ARG A 365 7.83 4.16 -15.49
CA ARG A 365 7.17 5.10 -16.41
C ARG A 365 8.14 5.57 -17.51
N PHE A 366 7.68 5.55 -18.75
CA PHE A 366 8.39 6.08 -19.91
C PHE A 366 7.53 7.07 -20.71
N ARG A 367 6.21 7.18 -20.43
CA ARG A 367 5.30 8.13 -21.08
C ARG A 367 5.25 9.46 -20.33
N ASN A 368 5.17 10.56 -21.10
CA ASN A 368 4.92 11.93 -20.62
C ASN A 368 5.91 12.42 -19.55
N ILE A 369 7.18 11.96 -19.60
CA ILE A 369 8.20 12.37 -18.61
C ILE A 369 8.71 13.77 -18.89
N TYR A 370 9.29 13.99 -20.06
CA TYR A 370 9.94 15.25 -20.42
C TYR A 370 9.02 16.19 -21.22
N ARG A 371 8.06 15.61 -21.93
CA ARG A 371 7.06 16.33 -22.73
C ARG A 371 5.77 15.52 -22.78
N GLN A 372 4.67 16.17 -23.13
CA GLN A 372 3.41 15.50 -23.43
C GLN A 372 3.54 14.77 -24.78
N GLU A 373 3.39 13.44 -24.79
CA GLU A 373 3.55 12.57 -25.95
C GLU A 373 2.25 11.85 -26.35
N THR A 374 1.26 11.87 -25.48
CA THR A 374 -0.01 11.15 -25.61
C THR A 374 -1.19 12.11 -25.47
N ASP A 375 -2.39 11.64 -25.78
CA ASP A 375 -3.64 12.38 -25.58
C ASP A 375 -4.26 12.15 -24.17
N PHE A 376 -3.50 11.57 -23.25
CA PHE A 376 -3.84 11.43 -21.82
C PHE A 376 -2.73 12.03 -20.94
N LEU A 377 -3.11 12.47 -19.75
CA LEU A 377 -2.18 13.01 -18.77
C LEU A 377 -1.48 11.90 -17.98
N ARG A 378 -0.27 12.20 -17.52
CA ARG A 378 0.57 11.35 -16.67
C ARG A 378 1.07 10.09 -17.42
N GLY A 379 0.90 8.90 -16.84
CA GLY A 379 1.39 7.66 -17.44
C GLY A 379 1.23 6.46 -16.52
N TYR A 380 1.94 5.42 -16.87
CA TYR A 380 1.91 4.15 -16.14
C TYR A 380 3.31 3.56 -15.99
N ALA A 381 3.45 2.73 -14.97
CA ALA A 381 4.52 1.75 -14.82
C ALA A 381 3.94 0.34 -15.00
N ALA A 382 4.78 -0.68 -15.09
CA ALA A 382 4.31 -2.05 -15.15
C ALA A 382 5.20 -3.03 -14.39
N GLY A 383 4.59 -4.09 -13.87
CA GLY A 383 5.32 -5.28 -13.46
C GLY A 383 5.58 -6.19 -14.66
N PHE A 384 6.70 -6.89 -14.68
CA PHE A 384 6.99 -7.95 -15.65
C PHE A 384 7.48 -9.20 -14.94
N GLY A 385 6.90 -10.35 -15.25
CA GLY A 385 7.31 -11.63 -14.71
C GLY A 385 7.29 -12.73 -15.75
N ALA A 386 8.19 -13.70 -15.62
CA ALA A 386 8.26 -14.89 -16.44
C ALA A 386 8.31 -16.14 -15.57
N GLN A 387 7.50 -17.13 -15.91
CA GLN A 387 7.42 -18.42 -15.21
C GLN A 387 7.51 -19.57 -16.20
N PRO A 388 8.39 -20.55 -15.94
CA PRO A 388 8.46 -21.73 -16.81
C PRO A 388 7.18 -22.55 -16.66
N GLN A 389 6.59 -22.94 -17.77
CA GLN A 389 5.47 -23.87 -17.74
C GLN A 389 5.99 -25.29 -17.58
N ARG A 390 5.71 -25.91 -16.45
CA ARG A 390 5.96 -27.33 -16.29
C ARG A 390 4.93 -28.11 -17.09
N LYS A 391 5.37 -29.13 -17.86
CA LYS A 391 4.44 -30.10 -18.47
C LYS A 391 3.61 -30.72 -17.35
N THR A 392 2.34 -30.48 -17.34
CA THR A 392 1.44 -31.06 -16.33
C THR A 392 1.05 -32.46 -16.77
N ILE A 393 1.39 -33.44 -15.97
CA ILE A 393 0.92 -34.83 -16.15
C ILE A 393 -0.58 -34.83 -15.86
N ARG A 394 -1.39 -34.97 -16.90
CA ARG A 394 -2.85 -34.77 -16.75
C ARG A 394 -3.67 -36.03 -16.81
N LYS A 395 -3.23 -37.09 -17.50
CA LYS A 395 -4.02 -38.32 -17.70
C LYS A 395 -3.12 -39.53 -17.99
N GLY A 396 -3.60 -40.71 -17.67
CA GLY A 396 -3.00 -42.00 -18.01
C GLY A 396 -2.76 -42.87 -16.78
N PHE A 397 -2.45 -44.12 -17.01
CA PHE A 397 -1.98 -45.09 -16.02
C PHE A 397 -0.95 -46.01 -16.67
N GLY A 398 -0.24 -46.82 -15.88
CA GLY A 398 0.75 -47.77 -16.38
C GLY A 398 1.92 -47.10 -17.10
N ALA A 399 2.36 -47.70 -18.21
CA ALA A 399 3.55 -47.24 -18.96
C ALA A 399 3.45 -45.82 -19.48
N GLU A 400 2.27 -45.37 -19.90
CA GLU A 400 2.04 -44.01 -20.38
C GLU A 400 2.27 -42.98 -19.27
N LEU A 401 1.69 -43.17 -18.09
CA LEU A 401 1.91 -42.32 -16.93
C LEU A 401 3.37 -42.35 -16.49
N THR A 402 3.99 -43.54 -16.50
CA THR A 402 5.42 -43.68 -16.15
C THR A 402 6.29 -42.86 -17.11
N ASN A 403 6.04 -42.94 -18.42
CA ASN A 403 6.78 -42.16 -19.42
C ASN A 403 6.57 -40.66 -19.25
N GLN A 404 5.35 -40.22 -18.97
CA GLN A 404 5.07 -38.80 -18.67
C GLN A 404 5.81 -38.33 -17.41
N LEU A 405 5.86 -39.15 -16.35
CA LEU A 405 6.60 -38.85 -15.12
C LEU A 405 8.11 -38.80 -15.35
N LEU A 406 8.67 -39.74 -16.10
CA LEU A 406 10.10 -39.78 -16.42
C LEU A 406 10.53 -38.57 -17.27
N ASN A 407 9.67 -38.12 -18.20
CA ASN A 407 9.90 -36.99 -19.11
C ASN A 407 9.38 -35.66 -18.54
N SER A 408 8.87 -35.65 -17.32
CA SER A 408 8.32 -34.45 -16.67
C SER A 408 9.38 -33.37 -16.35
N LYS A 409 10.65 -33.69 -16.53
CA LYS A 409 11.76 -32.73 -16.39
C LYS A 409 11.84 -31.73 -17.55
N GLU A 410 11.23 -32.02 -18.69
CA GLU A 410 11.15 -31.07 -19.79
C GLU A 410 10.22 -29.92 -19.40
N THR A 411 10.77 -28.74 -19.28
CA THR A 411 9.98 -27.50 -19.22
C THR A 411 9.44 -27.22 -20.60
N GLY A 412 8.18 -26.74 -20.68
CA GLY A 412 7.62 -26.24 -21.92
C GLY A 412 8.09 -24.81 -22.19
N PHE A 413 7.23 -24.04 -22.85
CA PHE A 413 7.44 -22.58 -23.00
C PHE A 413 7.35 -21.86 -21.65
N TRP A 414 7.82 -20.61 -21.64
CA TRP A 414 7.62 -19.71 -20.54
C TRP A 414 6.34 -18.92 -20.71
N ASN A 415 5.55 -18.77 -19.65
CA ASN A 415 4.47 -17.81 -19.60
C ASN A 415 5.06 -16.47 -19.12
N VAL A 416 4.82 -15.41 -19.87
CA VAL A 416 5.22 -14.05 -19.50
C VAL A 416 3.98 -13.21 -19.28
N ASN A 417 4.06 -12.29 -18.34
CA ASN A 417 2.96 -11.41 -17.96
C ASN A 417 3.45 -10.02 -17.60
N SER A 418 2.76 -9.00 -18.07
CA SER A 418 2.84 -7.65 -17.52
C SER A 418 1.47 -7.16 -17.06
N HIS A 419 1.48 -6.34 -16.01
CA HIS A 419 0.30 -5.67 -15.51
C HIS A 419 0.60 -4.18 -15.35
N MET A 420 -0.34 -3.36 -15.79
CA MET A 420 -0.24 -1.90 -15.70
C MET A 420 -0.46 -1.42 -14.26
N MET A 421 0.23 -0.35 -13.90
CA MET A 421 -0.06 0.49 -12.75
C MET A 421 -0.11 1.93 -13.24
N GLY A 422 -1.31 2.40 -13.58
CA GLY A 422 -1.58 3.72 -14.13
C GLY A 422 -1.89 4.75 -13.06
N GLU A 423 -1.39 5.96 -13.24
CA GLU A 423 -1.69 7.08 -12.35
C GLU A 423 -3.06 7.66 -12.68
N THR A 424 -4.03 7.58 -11.75
CA THR A 424 -5.33 8.22 -11.91
C THR A 424 -5.27 9.70 -11.52
N ILE A 425 -6.08 10.53 -12.17
CA ILE A 425 -6.13 11.97 -11.91
C ILE A 425 -7.14 12.25 -10.79
N PRO A 426 -6.72 12.89 -9.66
CA PRO A 426 -7.65 13.27 -8.60
C PRO A 426 -8.71 14.27 -9.10
N LYS A 427 -9.98 13.94 -8.95
CA LYS A 427 -11.11 14.79 -9.35
C LYS A 427 -12.09 14.98 -8.21
N SER A 428 -12.76 16.12 -8.16
CA SER A 428 -13.69 16.47 -7.06
C SER A 428 -14.94 15.58 -7.02
N THR A 429 -15.28 14.93 -8.12
CA THR A 429 -16.37 13.97 -8.23
C THR A 429 -16.04 12.60 -7.64
N ASN A 430 -14.76 12.28 -7.45
CA ASN A 430 -14.33 11.10 -6.70
C ASN A 430 -14.26 11.47 -5.22
N LEU A 431 -15.26 11.03 -4.44
CA LEU A 431 -15.42 11.46 -3.06
C LEU A 431 -15.97 10.37 -2.14
N VAL A 432 -15.80 10.61 -0.86
CA VAL A 432 -16.45 9.87 0.21
C VAL A 432 -17.24 10.81 1.11
N SER A 433 -18.33 10.33 1.68
CA SER A 433 -19.19 11.07 2.61
C SER A 433 -19.81 10.13 3.63
N LEU A 434 -20.32 10.69 4.72
CA LEU A 434 -21.07 9.90 5.71
C LEU A 434 -22.50 9.64 5.21
N ASP A 435 -22.99 8.43 5.43
CA ASP A 435 -24.40 8.12 5.22
C ASP A 435 -25.24 8.75 6.33
N PRO A 436 -26.34 9.44 6.03
CA PRO A 436 -27.13 10.14 7.04
C PRO A 436 -27.94 9.20 7.94
N GLU A 437 -28.23 7.99 7.50
CA GLU A 437 -29.15 7.08 8.19
C GLU A 437 -28.47 5.80 8.67
N LYS A 438 -27.61 5.20 7.83
CA LYS A 438 -27.02 3.90 8.10
C LYS A 438 -25.76 4.01 8.94
N LYS A 439 -25.68 3.17 9.96
CA LYS A 439 -24.57 3.11 10.90
C LYS A 439 -24.03 1.68 11.01
N ASP A 440 -22.78 1.56 11.41
CA ASP A 440 -22.18 0.29 11.78
C ASP A 440 -22.62 -0.17 13.17
N GLU A 441 -22.10 -1.31 13.62
CA GLU A 441 -22.43 -1.91 14.93
C GLU A 441 -21.98 -1.08 16.14
N TRP A 442 -21.11 -0.10 15.95
CA TRP A 442 -20.64 0.85 16.96
C TRP A 442 -21.34 2.21 16.91
N GLY A 443 -22.36 2.35 16.06
CA GLY A 443 -23.13 3.58 15.88
C GLY A 443 -22.44 4.64 15.03
N ILE A 444 -21.36 4.31 14.34
CA ILE A 444 -20.63 5.21 13.43
C ILE A 444 -21.32 5.20 12.07
N PRO A 445 -21.59 6.37 11.45
CA PRO A 445 -22.17 6.44 10.11
C PRO A 445 -21.37 5.63 9.09
N LEU A 446 -22.04 4.90 8.21
CA LEU A 446 -21.37 4.19 7.11
C LEU A 446 -20.75 5.18 6.13
N LEU A 447 -19.64 4.78 5.53
CA LEU A 447 -18.99 5.57 4.48
C LEU A 447 -19.65 5.29 3.14
N ASN A 448 -20.17 6.33 2.48
CA ASN A 448 -20.52 6.32 1.07
C ASN A 448 -19.26 6.52 0.24
N ILE A 449 -19.04 5.69 -0.78
CA ILE A 449 -17.93 5.79 -1.71
C ILE A 449 -18.48 6.02 -3.11
N ASP A 450 -18.18 7.18 -3.69
CA ASP A 450 -18.54 7.59 -5.05
C ASP A 450 -17.27 7.88 -5.83
N VAL A 451 -16.68 6.83 -6.42
CA VAL A 451 -15.35 6.86 -7.06
C VAL A 451 -15.40 6.06 -8.34
N ASP A 452 -14.80 6.59 -9.41
CA ASP A 452 -14.84 6.00 -10.74
C ASP A 452 -13.57 6.30 -11.54
N TYR A 453 -13.31 5.48 -12.56
CA TYR A 453 -12.38 5.77 -13.65
C TYR A 453 -12.93 6.88 -14.56
N ASP A 454 -12.11 7.36 -15.49
CA ASP A 454 -12.50 8.31 -16.51
C ASP A 454 -11.81 8.04 -17.85
N ASP A 455 -12.05 8.95 -18.80
CA ASP A 455 -11.51 8.88 -20.16
C ASP A 455 -9.97 8.81 -20.20
N ASN A 456 -9.30 9.50 -19.27
CA ASN A 456 -7.86 9.47 -19.14
C ASN A 456 -7.35 8.06 -18.81
N ASP A 457 -8.07 7.34 -17.96
CA ASP A 457 -7.77 5.96 -17.60
C ASP A 457 -7.95 5.00 -18.78
N GLU A 458 -9.02 5.18 -19.57
CA GLU A 458 -9.30 4.33 -20.74
C GLU A 458 -8.23 4.50 -21.84
N LYS A 459 -7.85 5.74 -22.14
CA LYS A 459 -6.78 6.04 -23.10
C LYS A 459 -5.44 5.48 -22.67
N MET A 460 -5.14 5.55 -21.39
CA MET A 460 -3.92 4.98 -20.81
C MET A 460 -3.86 3.45 -20.96
N ILE A 461 -5.01 2.76 -20.81
CA ILE A 461 -5.13 1.31 -21.05
C ILE A 461 -4.82 0.97 -22.49
N GLN A 462 -5.35 1.72 -23.45
CA GLN A 462 -5.11 1.46 -24.88
C GLN A 462 -3.63 1.65 -25.23
N ASP A 463 -3.00 2.75 -24.81
CA ASP A 463 -1.57 2.96 -25.01
C ASP A 463 -0.72 1.85 -24.35
N PHE A 464 -1.08 1.39 -23.15
CA PHE A 464 -0.39 0.27 -22.52
C PHE A 464 -0.43 -1.00 -23.39
N TYR A 465 -1.58 -1.33 -23.96
CA TYR A 465 -1.72 -2.51 -24.82
C TYR A 465 -0.87 -2.38 -26.09
N GLU A 466 -0.89 -1.24 -26.75
CA GLU A 466 -0.09 -0.98 -27.96
C GLU A 466 1.41 -1.08 -27.65
N GLN A 467 1.87 -0.39 -26.61
CA GLN A 467 3.29 -0.30 -26.28
C GLN A 467 3.86 -1.64 -25.82
N PHE A 468 3.13 -2.37 -24.99
CA PHE A 468 3.61 -3.67 -24.51
C PHE A 468 3.47 -4.78 -25.55
N THR A 469 2.48 -4.72 -26.43
CA THR A 469 2.39 -5.64 -27.59
C THR A 469 3.63 -5.47 -28.47
N GLU A 470 3.97 -4.23 -28.84
CA GLU A 470 5.17 -3.95 -29.63
C GLU A 470 6.47 -4.43 -28.94
N MET A 471 6.60 -4.19 -27.63
CA MET A 471 7.77 -4.65 -26.87
C MET A 471 7.88 -6.19 -26.84
N TYR A 472 6.75 -6.89 -26.72
CA TYR A 472 6.69 -8.34 -26.69
C TYR A 472 7.00 -8.95 -28.08
N GLU A 473 6.44 -8.38 -29.14
CA GLU A 473 6.74 -8.79 -30.53
C GLU A 473 8.22 -8.64 -30.86
N LYS A 474 8.82 -7.49 -30.51
CA LYS A 474 10.26 -7.24 -30.70
C LYS A 474 11.15 -8.17 -29.89
N ALA A 475 10.67 -8.62 -28.73
CA ALA A 475 11.35 -9.63 -27.92
C ALA A 475 11.14 -11.07 -28.45
N GLY A 476 10.32 -11.28 -29.48
CA GLY A 476 10.04 -12.58 -30.06
C GLY A 476 9.09 -13.43 -29.18
N PHE A 477 8.27 -12.79 -28.35
CA PHE A 477 7.23 -13.48 -27.62
C PHE A 477 6.05 -13.77 -28.54
N VAL A 478 5.38 -14.90 -28.33
CA VAL A 478 4.30 -15.40 -29.17
C VAL A 478 3.01 -15.56 -28.36
N ASN A 479 1.89 -15.78 -29.04
CA ASN A 479 0.57 -15.97 -28.41
C ASN A 479 0.21 -14.80 -27.45
N ILE A 480 0.50 -13.58 -27.91
CA ILE A 480 0.25 -12.36 -27.16
C ILE A 480 -1.25 -12.16 -27.00
N SER A 481 -1.69 -11.92 -25.78
CA SER A 481 -3.09 -11.66 -25.44
C SER A 481 -3.21 -10.49 -24.46
N ILE A 482 -3.99 -9.49 -24.80
CA ILE A 482 -4.37 -8.37 -23.95
C ILE A 482 -5.64 -8.71 -23.18
N ASN A 483 -5.76 -8.20 -21.96
CA ASN A 483 -6.92 -8.46 -21.13
C ASN A 483 -7.19 -7.30 -20.18
N ASP A 484 -8.39 -6.71 -20.31
CA ASP A 484 -8.98 -5.89 -19.25
C ASP A 484 -9.57 -6.85 -18.21
N ASN A 485 -9.02 -6.87 -17.02
CA ASN A 485 -9.45 -7.78 -15.96
C ASN A 485 -10.72 -7.29 -15.24
N GLY A 486 -11.30 -6.15 -15.64
CA GLY A 486 -12.52 -5.58 -15.09
C GLY A 486 -12.44 -5.18 -13.61
N ARG A 487 -11.22 -4.98 -13.08
CA ARG A 487 -11.05 -4.58 -11.68
C ARG A 487 -11.66 -3.22 -11.42
N LYS A 488 -12.38 -3.14 -10.32
CA LYS A 488 -12.99 -1.91 -9.84
C LYS A 488 -11.96 -1.03 -9.16
N PRO A 489 -12.20 0.29 -9.06
CA PRO A 489 -11.44 1.16 -8.18
C PRO A 489 -11.29 0.57 -6.79
N GLY A 490 -10.13 0.76 -6.16
CA GLY A 490 -9.80 0.23 -4.83
C GLY A 490 -9.23 -1.20 -4.81
N ASN A 491 -9.40 -1.99 -5.88
CA ASN A 491 -8.81 -3.34 -5.94
C ASN A 491 -7.27 -3.33 -6.02
N ASP A 492 -6.69 -2.23 -6.44
CA ASP A 492 -5.26 -1.93 -6.40
C ASP A 492 -4.71 -1.76 -4.96
N ILE A 493 -5.59 -1.49 -3.99
CA ILE A 493 -5.28 -1.34 -2.55
C ILE A 493 -4.42 -0.08 -2.26
N HIS A 494 -4.47 0.91 -3.13
CA HIS A 494 -3.66 2.13 -3.08
C HIS A 494 -4.54 3.39 -2.97
N GLU A 495 -5.58 3.37 -2.14
CA GLU A 495 -6.47 4.51 -1.95
C GLU A 495 -5.70 5.73 -1.41
N MET A 496 -5.86 6.88 -2.03
CA MET A 496 -5.19 8.14 -1.71
C MET A 496 -6.18 9.32 -1.74
N GLY A 497 -5.83 10.41 -1.06
CA GLY A 497 -6.61 11.65 -1.09
C GLY A 497 -7.70 11.77 -0.04
N GLY A 498 -8.52 12.80 -0.17
CA GLY A 498 -9.59 13.15 0.79
C GLY A 498 -9.14 14.14 1.86
N VAL A 499 -7.84 14.17 2.22
CA VAL A 499 -7.26 15.12 3.19
C VAL A 499 -5.97 15.72 2.63
N ARG A 500 -5.97 16.06 1.35
CA ARG A 500 -4.76 16.39 0.59
C ARG A 500 -3.92 17.51 1.18
N MET A 501 -2.59 17.41 0.97
CA MET A 501 -1.62 18.45 1.27
C MET A 501 -1.67 19.59 0.22
N GLY A 502 -1.28 20.80 0.63
CA GLY A 502 -1.13 21.94 -0.25
C GLY A 502 -0.61 23.16 0.50
N LYS A 503 -0.31 24.23 -0.24
CA LYS A 503 0.23 25.50 0.32
C LYS A 503 -0.88 26.39 0.89
N ASP A 504 -2.03 26.38 0.22
CA ASP A 504 -3.15 27.28 0.49
C ASP A 504 -4.28 26.51 1.23
N PRO A 505 -4.70 27.00 2.42
CA PRO A 505 -5.79 26.42 3.18
C PRO A 505 -7.15 26.47 2.47
N GLN A 506 -7.31 27.33 1.45
CA GLN A 506 -8.53 27.33 0.63
C GLN A 506 -8.64 26.15 -0.33
N THR A 507 -7.50 25.55 -0.67
CA THR A 507 -7.44 24.46 -1.66
C THR A 507 -6.90 23.14 -1.09
N SER A 508 -6.57 23.10 0.19
CA SER A 508 -5.99 21.90 0.86
C SER A 508 -6.37 21.85 2.34
N LEU A 509 -6.25 20.68 2.95
CA LEU A 509 -6.49 20.49 4.38
C LEU A 509 -5.20 20.47 5.20
N LEU A 510 -4.08 20.07 4.59
CA LEU A 510 -2.79 19.90 5.27
C LEU A 510 -1.72 20.79 4.65
N ASN A 511 -0.84 21.28 5.49
CA ASN A 511 0.35 22.01 5.07
C ASN A 511 1.52 21.06 4.69
N LYS A 512 2.67 21.62 4.37
CA LYS A 512 3.88 20.85 3.98
C LYS A 512 4.41 19.86 5.03
N TRP A 513 3.95 19.95 6.27
CA TRP A 513 4.35 19.07 7.38
C TRP A 513 3.30 18.01 7.71
N ASN A 514 2.33 17.77 6.83
CA ASN A 514 1.19 16.90 7.10
C ASN A 514 0.30 17.38 8.26
N GLN A 515 0.48 18.64 8.69
CA GLN A 515 -0.23 19.28 9.78
C GLN A 515 -1.50 19.95 9.23
N MET A 516 -2.61 19.77 9.91
CA MET A 516 -3.90 20.35 9.52
C MET A 516 -3.88 21.87 9.61
N HIS A 517 -4.36 22.57 8.58
CA HIS A 517 -4.41 24.03 8.57
C HIS A 517 -5.33 24.58 9.67
N GLY A 518 -6.52 24.00 9.81
CA GLY A 518 -7.55 24.42 10.77
C GLY A 518 -7.35 23.93 12.20
N CYS A 519 -6.47 22.93 12.43
CA CYS A 519 -6.22 22.35 13.76
C CYS A 519 -4.77 21.87 13.88
N LYS A 520 -3.89 22.78 14.33
CA LYS A 520 -2.43 22.64 14.21
C LYS A 520 -1.78 21.50 15.01
N ASN A 521 -2.49 20.87 15.92
CA ASN A 521 -1.99 19.73 16.67
C ASN A 521 -2.56 18.40 16.16
N VAL A 522 -3.19 18.39 14.97
CA VAL A 522 -3.63 17.20 14.25
C VAL A 522 -2.79 17.02 12.98
N PHE A 523 -2.31 15.80 12.77
CA PHE A 523 -1.49 15.40 11.62
C PHE A 523 -2.13 14.20 10.91
N VAL A 524 -2.05 14.17 9.57
CA VAL A 524 -2.52 13.04 8.76
C VAL A 524 -1.37 12.56 7.89
N THR A 525 -0.99 11.29 8.01
CA THR A 525 0.26 10.78 7.41
C THR A 525 0.11 9.48 6.60
N ASP A 526 -1.10 8.98 6.45
CA ASP A 526 -1.41 7.86 5.55
C ASP A 526 -1.79 8.34 4.14
N GLY A 527 -2.36 7.46 3.32
CA GLY A 527 -2.77 7.80 1.96
C GLY A 527 -3.75 8.96 1.84
N ALA A 528 -4.47 9.29 2.91
CA ALA A 528 -5.41 10.41 2.89
C ALA A 528 -4.70 11.77 2.63
N CYS A 529 -3.45 11.93 3.02
CA CYS A 529 -2.70 13.18 2.85
C CYS A 529 -2.22 13.44 1.41
N MET A 530 -2.32 12.46 0.53
CA MET A 530 -1.73 12.52 -0.81
C MET A 530 -2.48 13.47 -1.72
N THR A 531 -1.72 14.21 -2.53
CA THR A 531 -2.23 15.21 -3.49
C THR A 531 -2.40 14.61 -4.88
N SER A 532 -1.60 13.61 -5.22
CA SER A 532 -1.65 12.83 -6.46
C SER A 532 -1.21 11.39 -6.18
N THR A 533 -1.27 10.51 -7.16
CA THR A 533 -1.04 9.06 -6.95
C THR A 533 0.31 8.56 -7.44
N SER A 534 0.95 9.21 -8.42
CA SER A 534 2.14 8.68 -9.10
C SER A 534 1.86 7.35 -9.84
N THR A 535 2.91 6.68 -10.32
CA THR A 535 2.86 5.30 -10.86
C THR A 535 3.56 4.30 -9.93
N GLN A 536 4.18 4.75 -8.85
CA GLN A 536 4.90 3.92 -7.89
C GLN A 536 4.03 3.56 -6.70
N ASN A 537 4.25 2.36 -6.14
CA ASN A 537 3.56 1.95 -4.92
C ASN A 537 3.77 2.97 -3.79
N PRO A 538 2.71 3.42 -3.11
CA PRO A 538 2.79 4.59 -2.23
C PRO A 538 3.36 4.31 -0.83
N SER A 539 3.52 3.04 -0.44
CA SER A 539 3.84 2.65 0.95
C SER A 539 5.14 3.26 1.48
N LEU A 540 6.20 3.33 0.65
CA LEU A 540 7.46 3.95 1.06
C LEU A 540 7.29 5.44 1.31
N THR A 541 6.50 6.12 0.47
CA THR A 541 6.19 7.55 0.60
C THR A 541 5.38 7.84 1.86
N PHE A 542 4.36 7.01 2.19
CA PHE A 542 3.62 7.15 3.45
C PHE A 542 4.53 7.02 4.67
N MET A 543 5.44 6.06 4.67
CA MET A 543 6.40 5.87 5.76
C MET A 543 7.35 7.07 5.90
N ALA A 544 7.87 7.58 4.79
CA ALA A 544 8.76 8.74 4.78
C ALA A 544 8.05 10.02 5.25
N LEU A 545 6.83 10.27 4.77
CA LEU A 545 6.00 11.39 5.21
C LEU A 545 5.67 11.29 6.70
N SER A 546 5.36 10.09 7.20
CA SER A 546 5.02 9.89 8.61
C SER A 546 6.22 10.13 9.53
N ALA A 547 7.40 9.58 9.20
CA ALA A 547 8.63 9.82 9.95
C ALA A 547 8.99 11.33 9.97
N ARG A 548 8.88 11.99 8.82
CA ARG A 548 9.13 13.44 8.68
C ARG A 548 8.17 14.29 9.51
N ALA A 549 6.87 14.00 9.43
CA ALA A 549 5.82 14.71 10.15
C ALA A 549 5.95 14.53 11.67
N ALA A 550 6.22 13.30 12.11
CA ALA A 550 6.44 13.00 13.53
C ALA A 550 7.66 13.74 14.07
N ASN A 551 8.77 13.77 13.33
CA ASN A 551 9.97 14.51 13.73
C ASN A 551 9.68 16.01 13.83
N TYR A 552 8.95 16.59 12.86
CA TYR A 552 8.51 17.98 12.94
C TYR A 552 7.64 18.24 14.18
N ALA A 553 6.62 17.41 14.43
CA ALA A 553 5.74 17.57 15.59
C ALA A 553 6.52 17.49 16.91
N ILE A 554 7.46 16.55 17.03
CA ILE A 554 8.36 16.41 18.19
C ILE A 554 9.16 17.70 18.43
N GLN A 555 9.71 18.29 17.37
CA GLN A 555 10.44 19.57 17.49
C GLN A 555 9.54 20.72 17.95
N GLN A 556 8.30 20.79 17.44
CA GLN A 556 7.33 21.81 17.86
C GLN A 556 6.90 21.61 19.33
N MET A 557 6.64 20.35 19.76
CA MET A 557 6.33 20.04 21.15
C MET A 557 7.46 20.40 22.10
N LYS A 558 8.72 20.10 21.76
CA LYS A 558 9.90 20.47 22.56
C LYS A 558 10.07 22.00 22.71
N LYS A 559 9.56 22.77 21.74
CA LYS A 559 9.56 24.23 21.77
C LYS A 559 8.31 24.83 22.43
N GLY A 560 7.32 24.01 22.81
CA GLY A 560 6.04 24.47 23.35
C GLY A 560 5.15 25.21 22.34
N LEU A 561 5.30 24.93 21.06
CA LEU A 561 4.55 25.59 19.98
C LEU A 561 3.27 24.83 19.58
N ILE A 562 3.14 23.57 20.02
CA ILE A 562 1.93 22.72 19.93
C ILE A 562 1.81 21.86 21.17
#